data_138cfda60ac49192872a3f3dc6b854de
#
_entry.id   138cfda60ac49192872a3f3dc6b854de
#
_cell.length_a   1.000
_cell.length_b   1.000
_cell.length_c   1.000
_cell.angle_alpha   90.00
_cell.angle_beta   90.00
_cell.angle_gamma   90.00
#
_symmetry.space_group_name_H-M   'P 1'
#
loop_
_entity.id
_entity.type
_entity.pdbx_description
1 polymer ?
#
loop_
_entity_poly.entity_id
_entity_poly.type
_entity_poly.pdbx_seq_one_letter_code
_entity_poly.pdbx_strand_id
1 'polypeptide(L)'
;MKALLKSHESLIYPKDLNYTLEKLGLKQGDTLCIHSELFRLGEVLVSKQEFLQSIIDSFFQVIGNKGTLIMPTFSYSFNRYKNYDKIHTKSTMGILSEYFRTMAGGGIRTDDPIFSFFIKGYRQNDFTSKLLKTCFSSGCVYDKLVEFQGKIILFGTR
;
A
#
# COMPACT_ATOMS: atom_id res chain seq x y z
N MET A 1 17.90 6.46 17.24
CA MET A 1 16.74 5.96 16.46
C MET A 1 15.69 5.51 17.46
N LYS A 2 14.42 5.94 17.34
CA LYS A 2 13.35 5.55 18.25
C LYS A 2 12.74 4.21 17.82
N ALA A 3 12.30 3.40 18.80
CA ALA A 3 11.49 2.22 18.51
C ALA A 3 10.12 2.65 17.97
N LEU A 4 9.62 1.95 16.95
CA LEU A 4 8.31 2.21 16.34
C LEU A 4 7.18 1.60 17.15
N LEU A 5 7.38 0.37 17.59
CA LEU A 5 6.39 -0.39 18.34
C LEU A 5 7.05 -1.40 19.27
N LYS A 6 6.28 -1.88 20.26
CA LYS A 6 6.59 -3.00 21.11
C LYS A 6 5.70 -4.18 20.71
N SER A 7 6.31 -5.30 20.32
CA SER A 7 5.61 -6.55 20.03
C SER A 7 6.07 -7.61 21.01
N HIS A 8 5.17 -8.12 21.84
CA HIS A 8 5.50 -8.92 23.01
C HIS A 8 6.55 -8.20 23.87
N GLU A 9 7.71 -8.80 24.12
CA GLU A 9 8.80 -8.21 24.91
C GLU A 9 9.87 -7.49 24.06
N SER A 10 9.68 -7.44 22.72
CA SER A 10 10.67 -6.89 21.79
C SER A 10 10.32 -5.49 21.32
N LEU A 11 11.30 -4.60 21.27
CA LEU A 11 11.22 -3.30 20.63
C LEU A 11 11.57 -3.44 19.16
N ILE A 12 10.71 -2.92 18.30
CA ILE A 12 10.86 -2.98 16.83
C ILE A 12 11.21 -1.59 16.32
N TYR A 13 12.29 -1.51 15.56
CA TYR A 13 12.81 -0.31 14.93
C TYR A 13 12.60 -0.34 13.41
N PRO A 14 12.69 0.79 12.69
CA PRO A 14 12.63 0.80 11.23
C PRO A 14 13.59 -0.19 10.55
N LYS A 15 14.82 -0.30 11.07
CA LYS A 15 15.82 -1.25 10.55
C LYS A 15 15.40 -2.71 10.64
N ASP A 16 14.64 -3.07 11.68
CA ASP A 16 14.17 -4.44 11.88
C ASP A 16 13.06 -4.77 10.87
N LEU A 17 12.23 -3.77 10.54
CA LEU A 17 11.24 -3.89 9.49
C LEU A 17 11.91 -4.06 8.11
N ASN A 18 12.91 -3.23 7.79
CA ASN A 18 13.67 -3.35 6.54
C ASN A 18 14.32 -4.74 6.42
N TYR A 19 15.01 -5.19 7.47
CA TYR A 19 15.62 -6.50 7.50
C TYR A 19 14.60 -7.62 7.27
N THR A 20 13.44 -7.54 7.92
CA THR A 20 12.36 -8.52 7.75
C THR A 20 11.84 -8.54 6.31
N LEU A 21 11.62 -7.37 5.70
CA LEU A 21 11.17 -7.28 4.32
C LEU A 21 12.19 -7.87 3.34
N GLU A 22 13.49 -7.61 3.54
CA GLU A 22 14.56 -8.21 2.74
C GLU A 22 14.62 -9.73 2.92
N LYS A 23 14.46 -10.23 4.14
CA LYS A 23 14.40 -11.68 4.43
C LYS A 23 13.19 -12.37 3.79
N LEU A 24 12.07 -11.67 3.61
CA LEU A 24 10.92 -12.14 2.83
C LEU A 24 11.20 -12.18 1.31
N GLY A 25 12.39 -11.76 0.87
CA GLY A 25 12.79 -11.79 -0.53
C GLY A 25 12.37 -10.54 -1.31
N LEU A 26 12.07 -9.43 -0.63
CA LEU A 26 11.86 -8.15 -1.30
C LEU A 26 13.21 -7.56 -1.70
N LYS A 27 13.25 -6.94 -2.87
CA LYS A 27 14.47 -6.39 -3.46
C LYS A 27 14.20 -5.13 -4.29
N GLN A 28 15.28 -4.47 -4.65
CA GLN A 28 15.25 -3.29 -5.52
C GLN A 28 14.48 -3.56 -6.83
N GLY A 29 13.57 -2.66 -7.16
CA GLY A 29 12.76 -2.73 -8.38
C GLY A 29 11.46 -3.53 -8.25
N ASP A 30 11.18 -4.15 -7.10
CA ASP A 30 9.94 -4.91 -6.90
C ASP A 30 8.69 -4.03 -7.05
N THR A 31 7.64 -4.63 -7.62
CA THR A 31 6.28 -4.08 -7.63
C THR A 31 5.47 -4.80 -6.55
N LEU A 32 5.02 -4.06 -5.54
CA LEU A 32 4.36 -4.61 -4.36
C LEU A 32 2.92 -4.15 -4.24
N CYS A 33 2.00 -5.09 -4.01
CA CYS A 33 0.64 -4.79 -3.55
C CYS A 33 0.52 -5.18 -2.07
N ILE A 34 0.18 -4.22 -1.21
CA ILE A 34 0.17 -4.42 0.24
C ILE A 34 -1.25 -4.36 0.79
N HIS A 35 -1.66 -5.44 1.43
CA HIS A 35 -2.83 -5.50 2.30
C HIS A 35 -2.37 -5.43 3.75
N SER A 36 -2.95 -4.54 4.55
CA SER A 36 -2.44 -4.28 5.91
C SER A 36 -3.52 -4.30 6.98
N GLU A 37 -3.13 -4.82 8.15
CA GLU A 37 -3.92 -4.81 9.38
C GLU A 37 -2.99 -4.49 10.56
N LEU A 38 -2.86 -3.21 10.92
CA LEU A 38 -1.76 -2.75 11.79
C LEU A 38 -1.96 -3.03 13.27
N PHE A 39 -3.20 -3.16 13.76
CA PHE A 39 -3.46 -3.30 15.20
C PHE A 39 -2.94 -4.61 15.81
N ARG A 40 -2.56 -5.58 14.98
CA ARG A 40 -1.95 -6.84 15.42
C ARG A 40 -0.44 -6.80 15.55
N LEU A 41 0.20 -5.71 15.12
CA LEU A 41 1.66 -5.62 15.14
C LEU A 41 2.23 -5.38 16.54
N GLY A 42 1.45 -4.78 17.43
CA GLY A 42 1.83 -4.48 18.81
C GLY A 42 1.45 -3.08 19.24
N GLU A 43 2.03 -2.64 20.37
CA GLU A 43 1.82 -1.31 20.94
C GLU A 43 2.69 -0.28 20.20
N VAL A 44 2.07 0.76 19.63
CA VAL A 44 2.78 1.83 18.91
C VAL A 44 3.40 2.81 19.92
N LEU A 45 4.69 3.08 19.79
CA LEU A 45 5.49 3.89 20.71
C LEU A 45 5.81 5.31 20.20
N VAL A 46 5.38 5.63 18.99
CA VAL A 46 5.57 6.94 18.33
C VAL A 46 4.23 7.53 17.93
N SER A 47 4.21 8.74 17.40
CA SER A 47 2.97 9.32 16.87
C SER A 47 2.41 8.45 15.73
N LYS A 48 1.08 8.46 15.57
CA LYS A 48 0.42 7.76 14.47
C LYS A 48 1.02 8.11 13.11
N GLN A 49 1.29 9.38 12.87
CA GLN A 49 1.86 9.85 11.61
C GLN A 49 3.27 9.31 11.40
N GLU A 50 4.13 9.38 12.41
CA GLU A 50 5.51 8.86 12.38
C GLU A 50 5.51 7.34 12.13
N PHE A 51 4.60 6.60 12.75
CA PHE A 51 4.46 5.17 12.58
C PHE A 51 4.09 4.79 11.14
N LEU A 52 3.02 5.41 10.60
CA LEU A 52 2.56 5.14 9.25
C LEU A 52 3.59 5.52 8.19
N GLN A 53 4.25 6.68 8.37
CA GLN A 53 5.31 7.13 7.48
C GLN A 53 6.50 6.17 7.51
N SER A 54 6.94 5.74 8.69
CA SER A 54 8.06 4.80 8.83
C SER A 54 7.81 3.46 8.14
N ILE A 55 6.57 2.97 8.15
CA ILE A 55 6.20 1.75 7.42
C ILE A 55 6.35 1.97 5.91
N ILE A 56 5.81 3.08 5.39
CA ILE A 56 5.90 3.39 3.95
C ILE A 56 7.35 3.58 3.53
N ASP A 57 8.13 4.32 4.32
CA ASP A 57 9.55 4.57 4.05
C ASP A 57 10.36 3.27 4.04
N SER A 58 10.05 2.33 4.95
CA SER A 58 10.69 1.03 4.98
C SER A 58 10.45 0.23 3.69
N PHE A 59 9.22 0.22 3.17
CA PHE A 59 8.95 -0.42 1.89
C PHE A 59 9.75 0.24 0.76
N PHE A 60 9.72 1.58 0.65
CA PHE A 60 10.46 2.28 -0.39
C PHE A 60 11.98 2.14 -0.24
N GLN A 61 12.49 2.06 0.99
CA GLN A 61 13.92 1.83 1.21
C GLN A 61 14.36 0.47 0.65
N VAL A 62 13.54 -0.56 0.82
CA VAL A 62 13.86 -1.91 0.32
C VAL A 62 13.68 -2.01 -1.19
N ILE A 63 12.57 -1.49 -1.74
CA ILE A 63 12.31 -1.60 -3.19
C ILE A 63 13.01 -0.52 -4.03
N GLY A 64 13.48 0.56 -3.41
CA GLY A 64 14.24 1.64 -4.05
C GLY A 64 13.48 2.43 -5.12
N ASN A 65 14.22 3.27 -5.86
CA ASN A 65 13.64 4.23 -6.82
C ASN A 65 12.99 3.56 -8.05
N LYS A 66 13.35 2.30 -8.35
CA LYS A 66 12.74 1.52 -9.44
C LYS A 66 11.57 0.65 -8.93
N GLY A 67 11.30 0.70 -7.62
CA GLY A 67 10.19 0.00 -7.01
C GLY A 67 8.85 0.70 -7.23
N THR A 68 7.78 -0.04 -7.05
CA THR A 68 6.40 0.47 -7.11
C THR A 68 5.59 -0.11 -5.96
N LEU A 69 4.93 0.76 -5.21
CA LEU A 69 4.08 0.41 -4.09
C LEU A 69 2.62 0.64 -4.46
N ILE A 70 1.78 -0.36 -4.21
CA ILE A 70 0.36 -0.38 -4.50
C ILE A 70 -0.39 -0.72 -3.22
N MET A 71 -1.42 0.04 -2.90
CA MET A 71 -2.31 -0.28 -1.79
C MET A 71 -3.77 -0.20 -2.22
N PRO A 72 -4.63 -1.15 -1.80
CA PRO A 72 -6.05 -1.06 -2.06
C PRO A 72 -6.63 0.16 -1.34
N THR A 73 -7.41 0.95 -2.05
CA THR A 73 -8.10 2.13 -1.54
C THR A 73 -9.60 2.07 -1.84
N PHE A 74 -10.16 0.87 -1.75
CA PHE A 74 -11.56 0.58 -2.06
C PHE A 74 -12.49 1.50 -1.29
N SER A 75 -13.50 2.00 -1.97
CA SER A 75 -14.49 2.90 -1.38
C SER A 75 -15.90 2.32 -1.36
N TYR A 76 -16.16 1.34 -2.23
CA TYR A 76 -17.50 0.77 -2.45
C TYR A 76 -18.57 1.83 -2.74
N SER A 77 -18.16 2.96 -3.35
CA SER A 77 -19.05 4.09 -3.64
C SER A 77 -20.22 3.68 -4.51
N PHE A 78 -19.98 2.87 -5.53
CA PHE A 78 -21.03 2.36 -6.42
C PHE A 78 -22.13 1.61 -5.66
N ASN A 79 -21.76 0.70 -4.77
CA ASN A 79 -22.70 -0.09 -3.99
C ASN A 79 -23.50 0.75 -2.98
N ARG A 80 -23.03 1.94 -2.67
CA ARG A 80 -23.67 2.89 -1.74
C ARG A 80 -24.42 4.01 -2.45
N TYR A 81 -24.56 3.93 -3.77
CA TYR A 81 -25.15 4.98 -4.61
C TYR A 81 -24.54 6.36 -4.38
N LYS A 82 -23.22 6.40 -4.12
CA LYS A 82 -22.44 7.63 -3.91
C LYS A 82 -21.53 7.88 -5.10
N ASN A 83 -21.31 9.15 -5.39
CA ASN A 83 -20.30 9.54 -6.37
C ASN A 83 -18.92 9.12 -5.91
N TYR A 84 -18.11 8.63 -6.84
CA TYR A 84 -16.71 8.38 -6.64
C TYR A 84 -15.89 9.57 -7.14
N ASP A 85 -15.20 10.22 -6.22
CA ASP A 85 -14.19 11.21 -6.52
C ASP A 85 -12.81 10.59 -6.24
N LYS A 86 -12.00 10.53 -7.27
CA LYS A 86 -10.67 9.91 -7.24
C LYS A 86 -9.74 10.53 -6.19
N ILE A 87 -9.90 11.82 -5.93
CA ILE A 87 -9.08 12.58 -4.98
C ILE A 87 -9.69 12.55 -3.58
N HIS A 88 -10.98 12.85 -3.46
CA HIS A 88 -11.61 13.12 -2.17
C HIS A 88 -12.31 11.93 -1.53
N THR A 89 -12.74 10.92 -2.31
CA THR A 89 -13.42 9.75 -1.73
C THR A 89 -12.47 8.96 -0.85
N LYS A 90 -12.79 8.84 0.45
CA LYS A 90 -11.98 8.10 1.43
C LYS A 90 -11.94 6.61 1.13
N SER A 91 -10.80 5.99 1.42
CA SER A 91 -10.64 4.54 1.43
C SER A 91 -11.31 3.93 2.67
N THR A 92 -11.87 2.73 2.51
CA THR A 92 -12.39 1.91 3.61
C THR A 92 -11.41 0.78 4.01
N MET A 93 -10.23 0.74 3.38
CA MET A 93 -9.27 -0.37 3.49
C MET A 93 -8.25 -0.20 4.64
N GLY A 94 -8.58 0.62 5.63
CA GLY A 94 -7.73 0.81 6.79
C GLY A 94 -6.85 2.06 6.71
N ILE A 95 -6.18 2.29 7.83
CA ILE A 95 -5.50 3.56 8.10
C ILE A 95 -4.24 3.75 7.26
N LEU A 96 -3.47 2.67 6.98
CA LEU A 96 -2.25 2.76 6.19
C LEU A 96 -2.54 3.11 4.74
N SER A 97 -3.54 2.44 4.14
CA SER A 97 -3.98 2.72 2.77
C SER A 97 -4.48 4.16 2.60
N GLU A 98 -5.27 4.66 3.57
CA GLU A 98 -5.76 6.04 3.52
C GLU A 98 -4.63 7.05 3.73
N TYR A 99 -3.71 6.78 4.65
CA TYR A 99 -2.52 7.61 4.85
C TYR A 99 -1.65 7.66 3.59
N PHE A 100 -1.37 6.50 2.99
CA PHE A 100 -0.59 6.41 1.76
C PHE A 100 -1.23 7.21 0.62
N ARG A 101 -2.55 7.11 0.45
CA ARG A 101 -3.32 7.85 -0.56
C ARG A 101 -3.24 9.37 -0.37
N THR A 102 -3.29 9.84 0.88
CA THR A 102 -3.40 11.28 1.18
C THR A 102 -2.05 11.97 1.37
N MET A 103 -1.06 11.27 1.90
CA MET A 103 0.20 11.87 2.34
C MET A 103 1.40 11.54 1.43
N ALA A 104 1.33 10.47 0.63
CA ALA A 104 2.48 10.05 -0.16
C ALA A 104 2.87 11.00 -1.30
N GLY A 105 1.99 11.88 -1.74
CA GLY A 105 2.22 12.84 -2.84
C GLY A 105 2.71 12.17 -4.15
N GLY A 106 2.36 12.71 -5.31
CA GLY A 106 2.89 12.25 -6.60
C GLY A 106 2.47 10.84 -7.07
N GLY A 107 1.65 10.13 -6.30
CA GLY A 107 1.04 8.87 -6.71
C GLY A 107 -0.26 9.08 -7.51
N ILE A 108 -0.80 8.00 -8.02
CA ILE A 108 -2.06 7.98 -8.76
C ILE A 108 -3.05 7.02 -8.10
N ARG A 109 -4.35 7.31 -8.26
CA ARG A 109 -5.42 6.39 -7.87
C ARG A 109 -6.16 5.92 -9.11
N THR A 110 -6.51 4.63 -9.17
CA THR A 110 -7.28 4.08 -10.28
C THR A 110 -8.74 4.58 -10.30
N ASP A 111 -9.39 4.47 -11.46
CA ASP A 111 -10.73 5.03 -11.67
C ASP A 111 -11.89 4.13 -11.22
N ASP A 112 -11.59 2.91 -10.75
CA ASP A 112 -12.62 1.96 -10.32
C ASP A 112 -13.35 2.47 -9.05
N PRO A 113 -14.68 2.67 -9.09
CA PRO A 113 -15.43 3.22 -7.96
C PRO A 113 -15.70 2.21 -6.83
N ILE A 114 -15.30 0.95 -7.02
CA ILE A 114 -15.43 -0.12 -6.01
C ILE A 114 -14.05 -0.51 -5.51
N PHE A 115 -13.18 -0.97 -6.42
CA PHE A 115 -11.88 -1.56 -6.14
C PHE A 115 -10.72 -0.67 -6.63
N SER A 116 -10.73 0.60 -6.22
CA SER A 116 -9.63 1.50 -6.54
C SER A 116 -8.35 1.15 -5.77
N PHE A 117 -7.22 1.42 -6.39
CA PHE A 117 -5.89 1.29 -5.79
C PHE A 117 -5.16 2.63 -5.85
N PHE A 118 -4.36 2.93 -4.83
CA PHE A 118 -3.39 4.01 -4.90
C PHE A 118 -2.00 3.44 -5.16
N ILE A 119 -1.31 4.03 -6.13
CA ILE A 119 -0.08 3.51 -6.71
C ILE A 119 0.95 4.63 -6.75
N LYS A 120 2.15 4.35 -6.24
CA LYS A 120 3.28 5.27 -6.29
C LYS A 120 4.57 4.52 -6.59
N GLY A 121 5.38 5.07 -7.48
CA GLY A 121 6.69 4.56 -7.84
C GLY A 121 6.93 4.49 -9.34
N TYR A 122 7.97 3.77 -9.73
CA TYR A 122 8.50 3.75 -11.08
C TYR A 122 7.47 3.37 -12.16
N ARG A 123 6.64 2.37 -11.88
CA ARG A 123 5.61 1.85 -12.81
C ARG A 123 4.23 2.43 -12.61
N GLN A 124 4.07 3.48 -11.81
CA GLN A 124 2.71 3.97 -11.47
C GLN A 124 1.87 4.29 -12.71
N ASN A 125 2.48 4.82 -13.78
CA ASN A 125 1.76 5.17 -15.01
C ASN A 125 1.32 3.95 -15.83
N ASP A 126 1.94 2.79 -15.63
CA ASP A 126 1.54 1.54 -16.30
C ASP A 126 0.19 1.01 -15.76
N PHE A 127 -0.21 1.46 -14.58
CA PHE A 127 -1.48 1.13 -13.92
C PHE A 127 -2.59 2.14 -14.17
N THR A 128 -2.34 3.22 -14.92
CA THR A 128 -3.37 4.14 -15.37
C THR A 128 -4.23 3.44 -16.41
N SER A 129 -5.26 2.79 -15.97
CA SER A 129 -6.16 2.09 -16.86
C SER A 129 -7.29 3.01 -17.30
N LYS A 130 -7.72 2.83 -18.55
CA LYS A 130 -9.06 3.18 -18.98
C LYS A 130 -10.06 2.53 -18.03
N LEU A 131 -11.19 3.16 -17.78
CA LEU A 131 -12.28 2.56 -17.02
C LEU A 131 -12.60 1.19 -17.59
N LEU A 132 -12.34 0.15 -16.79
CA LEU A 132 -12.55 -1.22 -17.21
C LEU A 132 -14.01 -1.62 -16.99
N LYS A 133 -14.53 -2.52 -17.84
CA LYS A 133 -15.90 -3.03 -17.69
C LYS A 133 -16.09 -3.85 -16.40
N THR A 134 -15.02 -4.47 -15.94
CA THR A 134 -15.01 -5.23 -14.67
C THR A 134 -13.67 -5.02 -13.96
N CYS A 135 -13.67 -5.12 -12.63
CA CYS A 135 -12.46 -4.98 -11.80
C CYS A 135 -11.45 -6.13 -11.97
N PHE A 136 -11.81 -7.21 -12.68
CA PHE A 136 -10.97 -8.38 -12.93
C PHE A 136 -10.71 -8.63 -14.43
N SER A 137 -11.06 -7.69 -15.31
CA SER A 137 -10.77 -7.82 -16.73
C SER A 137 -9.29 -7.57 -17.04
N SER A 138 -8.87 -7.97 -18.25
CA SER A 138 -7.52 -7.68 -18.74
C SER A 138 -7.18 -6.19 -18.62
N GLY A 139 -5.97 -5.89 -18.15
CA GLY A 139 -5.49 -4.54 -17.85
C GLY A 139 -5.87 -4.03 -16.45
N CYS A 140 -6.58 -4.80 -15.62
CA CYS A 140 -6.83 -4.43 -14.22
C CYS A 140 -5.52 -4.45 -13.40
N VAL A 141 -5.57 -3.95 -12.17
CA VAL A 141 -4.38 -3.88 -11.29
C VAL A 141 -3.79 -5.27 -11.04
N TYR A 142 -4.61 -6.29 -10.85
CA TYR A 142 -4.14 -7.66 -10.63
C TYR A 142 -3.50 -8.27 -11.89
N ASP A 143 -4.08 -8.02 -13.06
CA ASP A 143 -3.50 -8.46 -14.34
C ASP A 143 -2.12 -7.82 -14.58
N LYS A 144 -1.99 -6.52 -14.29
CA LYS A 144 -0.73 -5.80 -14.33
C LYS A 144 0.28 -6.30 -13.28
N LEU A 145 -0.16 -6.68 -12.10
CA LEU A 145 0.71 -7.31 -11.11
C LEU A 145 1.30 -8.62 -11.63
N VAL A 146 0.50 -9.45 -12.29
CA VAL A 146 0.99 -10.70 -12.91
C VAL A 146 1.99 -10.38 -14.03
N GLU A 147 1.67 -9.43 -14.92
CA GLU A 147 2.55 -8.99 -16.01
C GLU A 147 3.94 -8.54 -15.49
N PHE A 148 3.97 -7.79 -14.38
CA PHE A 148 5.20 -7.28 -13.80
C PHE A 148 5.83 -8.21 -12.76
N GLN A 149 5.36 -9.44 -12.63
CA GLN A 149 5.81 -10.38 -11.60
C GLN A 149 5.75 -9.76 -10.19
N GLY A 150 4.70 -8.97 -9.95
CA GLY A 150 4.49 -8.27 -8.69
C GLY A 150 4.24 -9.22 -7.53
N LYS A 151 4.53 -8.75 -6.34
CA LYS A 151 4.36 -9.50 -5.09
C LYS A 151 3.19 -8.94 -4.28
N ILE A 152 2.43 -9.81 -3.64
CA ILE A 152 1.38 -9.42 -2.68
C ILE A 152 1.92 -9.65 -1.28
N ILE A 153 1.85 -8.63 -0.45
CA ILE A 153 2.28 -8.67 0.95
C ILE A 153 1.06 -8.54 1.85
N LEU A 154 0.89 -9.52 2.72
CA LEU A 154 -0.08 -9.49 3.81
C LEU A 154 0.61 -8.97 5.07
N PHE A 155 0.49 -7.67 5.34
CA PHE A 155 1.22 -6.99 6.40
C PHE A 155 0.36 -6.89 7.67
N GLY A 156 0.66 -7.73 8.65
CA GLY A 156 -0.10 -7.84 9.90
C GLY A 156 -1.45 -8.54 9.77
N THR A 157 -1.81 -9.06 8.59
CA THR A 157 -3.02 -9.86 8.36
C THR A 157 -2.77 -11.34 8.63
N ARG A 158 -3.84 -12.11 8.83
CA ARG A 158 -3.79 -13.58 8.88
C ARG A 158 -4.24 -14.17 7.56
#